data_f93ed5e3aadc4c9f7dbc238f7c9020cb
#
_entry.id   f93ed5e3aadc4c9f7dbc238f7c9020cb
#
_cell.length_a   1.000
_cell.length_b   1.000
_cell.length_c   1.000
_cell.angle_alpha   90.00
_cell.angle_beta   90.00
_cell.angle_gamma   90.00
#
_symmetry.space_group_name_H-M   'P 1'
#
loop_
_entity.id
_entity.type
_entity.pdbx_description
1 polymer ?
#
loop_
_entity_poly.entity_id
_entity_poly.type
_entity_poly.pdbx_seq_one_letter_code
_entity_poly.pdbx_strand_id
1 'polypeptide(L)'
;MKPYPRMAALLLALLLALGCAGCGEKQEPVTVTIWHVYGGETESPLNDLIDTFNETVGRTQNIRVQVGSVTNTNTIHEAVLASAYGEPGATALPDMFVSYPKTVLALPDADILVDYRDYFSDAELDDFIPAFLAEGEIGGHLAVLPVAKSTEILFVDKTLFDRFAAATGATLDDLSTWEGLYRTAEAYTAWTDAQTPDTPDDGKVFFVHDYHFNYFQVGVESLGADFFDGDRVAFGPVFRRVWEPYARATLAGSVWLKSGYATEPLRTGDAVASVASSASVLYYADTVTYPDNTSEPVEIISLPCPTFAGGEKLVMQRGAGICTVRSTPERERACMTFLKWLTAPKRNVDFVTQLGYMPVTQTAFANELPAAVRTLDDPMYISLYQAFLDTQSSYTFYTPPQRRDYLELETRFEEQVRLQLTAGRVLCEQQGGGAREGLIWSTLDQFEKTYVR
;
A
#
# COMPACT_ATOMS: atom_id res chain seq x y z
N MET A 1 -73.67 -5.87 -47.16
CA MET A 1 -72.56 -4.91 -46.93
C MET A 1 -71.27 -5.66 -47.01
N LYS A 2 -70.47 -5.46 -48.09
CA LYS A 2 -69.14 -6.12 -48.23
C LYS A 2 -68.11 -5.24 -47.54
N PRO A 3 -67.27 -5.76 -46.66
CA PRO A 3 -66.24 -4.97 -46.03
C PRO A 3 -65.17 -4.64 -47.06
N TYR A 4 -64.65 -3.37 -47.01
CA TYR A 4 -63.65 -2.84 -47.93
C TYR A 4 -62.26 -3.44 -47.61
N PRO A 5 -61.69 -4.30 -48.47
CA PRO A 5 -60.39 -4.95 -48.20
C PRO A 5 -59.21 -3.92 -48.17
N ARG A 6 -59.43 -2.75 -48.72
CA ARG A 6 -58.42 -1.67 -48.78
C ARG A 6 -58.19 -0.96 -47.44
N MET A 7 -59.21 -0.86 -46.56
CA MET A 7 -59.07 -0.30 -45.21
C MET A 7 -58.35 -1.24 -44.26
N ALA A 8 -58.57 -2.55 -44.36
CA ALA A 8 -57.91 -3.57 -43.58
C ALA A 8 -56.42 -3.67 -43.93
N ALA A 9 -56.05 -3.53 -45.21
CA ALA A 9 -54.65 -3.50 -45.67
C ALA A 9 -53.92 -2.23 -45.24
N LEU A 10 -54.58 -1.07 -45.20
CA LEU A 10 -54.00 0.19 -44.67
C LEU A 10 -53.79 0.15 -43.15
N LEU A 11 -54.70 -0.41 -42.38
CA LEU A 11 -54.54 -0.60 -40.96
C LEU A 11 -53.43 -1.61 -40.60
N LEU A 12 -53.30 -2.67 -41.38
CA LEU A 12 -52.21 -3.66 -41.21
C LEU A 12 -50.84 -3.07 -41.58
N ALA A 13 -50.74 -2.23 -42.62
CA ALA A 13 -49.55 -1.51 -42.99
C ALA A 13 -49.16 -0.44 -41.96
N LEU A 14 -50.14 0.23 -41.35
CA LEU A 14 -49.90 1.21 -40.27
C LEU A 14 -49.44 0.52 -38.95
N LEU A 15 -49.98 -0.65 -38.63
CA LEU A 15 -49.55 -1.46 -37.49
C LEU A 15 -48.15 -2.05 -37.72
N LEU A 16 -47.80 -2.45 -38.93
CA LEU A 16 -46.44 -2.88 -39.25
C LEU A 16 -45.43 -1.72 -39.25
N ALA A 17 -45.82 -0.53 -39.74
CA ALA A 17 -44.98 0.66 -39.66
C ALA A 17 -44.77 1.16 -38.22
N LEU A 18 -45.77 1.06 -37.35
CA LEU A 18 -45.62 1.34 -35.91
C LEU A 18 -44.81 0.28 -35.17
N GLY A 19 -44.83 -0.99 -35.60
CA GLY A 19 -44.00 -2.06 -35.07
C GLY A 19 -42.50 -1.93 -35.43
N CYS A 20 -42.18 -1.30 -36.58
CA CYS A 20 -40.78 -1.07 -36.99
C CYS A 20 -40.18 0.22 -36.39
N ALA A 21 -40.97 1.12 -35.83
CA ALA A 21 -40.48 2.33 -35.18
C ALA A 21 -40.01 2.11 -33.73
N GLY A 22 -40.15 0.88 -33.21
CA GLY A 22 -39.77 0.50 -31.84
C GLY A 22 -38.43 -0.21 -31.67
N CYS A 23 -37.71 -0.54 -32.74
CA CYS A 23 -36.32 -1.00 -32.68
C CYS A 23 -35.39 0.21 -32.76
N GLY A 24 -35.32 1.02 -31.71
CA GLY A 24 -34.14 1.85 -31.50
C GLY A 24 -32.94 0.88 -31.47
N GLU A 25 -31.97 1.06 -32.37
CA GLU A 25 -30.67 0.40 -32.23
C GLU A 25 -30.23 0.58 -30.79
N LYS A 26 -30.11 -0.51 -30.03
CA LYS A 26 -29.48 -0.46 -28.73
C LYS A 26 -28.06 -0.03 -29.01
N GLN A 27 -27.79 1.22 -28.73
CA GLN A 27 -26.44 1.76 -28.85
C GLN A 27 -25.56 0.91 -27.95
N GLU A 28 -24.53 0.29 -28.50
CA GLU A 28 -23.61 -0.52 -27.71
C GLU A 28 -22.95 0.34 -26.61
N PRO A 29 -22.75 -0.20 -25.41
CA PRO A 29 -22.15 0.56 -24.33
C PRO A 29 -20.72 0.97 -24.67
N VAL A 30 -20.34 2.17 -24.25
CA VAL A 30 -18.94 2.60 -24.26
C VAL A 30 -18.18 1.70 -23.30
N THR A 31 -17.39 0.78 -23.86
CA THR A 31 -16.63 -0.18 -23.07
C THR A 31 -15.22 0.33 -22.85
N VAL A 32 -14.81 0.40 -21.56
CA VAL A 32 -13.47 0.79 -21.11
C VAL A 32 -12.83 -0.31 -20.29
N THR A 33 -11.52 -0.42 -20.33
CA THR A 33 -10.74 -1.49 -19.68
C THR A 33 -9.89 -0.96 -18.53
N ILE A 34 -9.69 -1.81 -17.51
CA ILE A 34 -8.83 -1.49 -16.36
C ILE A 34 -7.87 -2.65 -16.03
N TRP A 35 -6.62 -2.31 -15.71
CA TRP A 35 -5.65 -3.20 -15.05
C TRP A 35 -5.47 -2.76 -13.60
N HIS A 36 -5.61 -3.69 -12.66
CA HIS A 36 -5.56 -3.35 -11.23
C HIS A 36 -4.93 -4.44 -10.35
N VAL A 37 -4.78 -4.12 -9.05
CA VAL A 37 -4.07 -4.92 -8.05
C VAL A 37 -4.94 -5.24 -6.82
N TYR A 38 -6.21 -4.86 -6.82
CA TYR A 38 -7.08 -4.92 -5.65
C TYR A 38 -7.79 -6.28 -5.52
N GLY A 39 -7.08 -7.25 -4.95
CA GLY A 39 -7.51 -8.64 -4.78
C GLY A 39 -6.77 -9.61 -5.70
N GLY A 40 -7.25 -10.84 -5.76
CA GLY A 40 -6.76 -11.89 -6.67
C GLY A 40 -7.63 -12.06 -7.91
N GLU A 41 -7.26 -12.98 -8.79
CA GLU A 41 -8.05 -13.30 -9.99
C GLU A 41 -9.43 -13.89 -9.66
N THR A 42 -9.53 -14.63 -8.54
CA THR A 42 -10.75 -15.31 -8.13
C THR A 42 -11.62 -14.52 -7.14
N GLU A 43 -11.00 -13.64 -6.36
CA GLU A 43 -11.70 -12.83 -5.36
C GLU A 43 -11.11 -11.41 -5.38
N SER A 44 -11.90 -10.45 -5.84
CA SER A 44 -11.47 -9.06 -5.94
C SER A 44 -12.62 -8.12 -5.60
N PRO A 45 -12.55 -7.39 -4.49
CA PRO A 45 -13.54 -6.37 -4.14
C PRO A 45 -13.74 -5.31 -5.22
N LEU A 46 -12.71 -5.00 -6.01
CA LEU A 46 -12.88 -4.06 -7.12
C LEU A 46 -13.68 -4.68 -8.27
N ASN A 47 -13.52 -5.98 -8.56
CA ASN A 47 -14.32 -6.65 -9.58
C ASN A 47 -15.80 -6.63 -9.21
N ASP A 48 -16.14 -6.90 -7.95
CA ASP A 48 -17.53 -6.87 -7.46
C ASP A 48 -18.13 -5.47 -7.56
N LEU A 49 -17.33 -4.44 -7.30
CA LEU A 49 -17.75 -3.05 -7.50
C LEU A 49 -17.90 -2.68 -8.96
N ILE A 50 -17.04 -3.17 -9.84
CA ILE A 50 -17.17 -2.98 -11.30
C ILE A 50 -18.47 -3.61 -11.79
N ASP A 51 -18.80 -4.82 -11.34
CA ASP A 51 -20.07 -5.46 -11.67
C ASP A 51 -21.26 -4.65 -11.15
N THR A 52 -21.19 -4.18 -9.91
CA THR A 52 -22.21 -3.26 -9.34
C THR A 52 -22.35 -1.98 -10.15
N PHE A 53 -21.24 -1.36 -10.57
CA PHE A 53 -21.26 -0.19 -11.44
C PHE A 53 -21.92 -0.51 -12.78
N ASN A 54 -21.51 -1.60 -13.43
CA ASN A 54 -22.04 -2.03 -14.73
C ASN A 54 -23.55 -2.28 -14.69
N GLU A 55 -24.06 -2.86 -13.59
CA GLU A 55 -25.48 -3.17 -13.40
C GLU A 55 -26.34 -1.94 -13.05
N THR A 56 -25.73 -0.90 -12.53
CA THR A 56 -26.41 0.31 -12.03
C THR A 56 -26.13 1.53 -12.88
N VAL A 57 -25.15 2.33 -12.50
CA VAL A 57 -24.78 3.59 -13.17
C VAL A 57 -24.32 3.33 -14.63
N GLY A 58 -23.50 2.31 -14.82
CA GLY A 58 -22.99 1.91 -16.15
C GLY A 58 -24.14 1.61 -17.10
N ARG A 59 -25.10 0.78 -16.69
CA ARG A 59 -26.29 0.48 -17.51
C ARG A 59 -27.12 1.72 -17.82
N THR A 60 -27.27 2.63 -16.86
CA THR A 60 -28.08 3.84 -17.03
C THR A 60 -27.42 4.83 -17.97
N GLN A 61 -26.08 4.92 -17.94
CA GLN A 61 -25.29 5.84 -18.76
C GLN A 61 -24.70 5.19 -20.02
N ASN A 62 -25.06 3.93 -20.31
CA ASN A 62 -24.55 3.15 -21.44
C ASN A 62 -23.01 3.00 -21.41
N ILE A 63 -22.45 2.75 -20.24
CA ILE A 63 -21.03 2.53 -19.99
C ILE A 63 -20.82 1.11 -19.47
N ARG A 64 -19.71 0.47 -19.88
CA ARG A 64 -19.26 -0.81 -19.35
C ARG A 64 -17.78 -0.75 -19.01
N VAL A 65 -17.43 -1.08 -17.79
CA VAL A 65 -16.04 -1.28 -17.36
C VAL A 65 -15.71 -2.78 -17.43
N GLN A 66 -14.57 -3.13 -18.01
CA GLN A 66 -14.07 -4.50 -18.10
C GLN A 66 -12.70 -4.60 -17.44
N VAL A 67 -12.52 -5.63 -16.62
CA VAL A 67 -11.21 -5.95 -16.07
C VAL A 67 -10.37 -6.65 -17.13
N GLY A 68 -9.25 -6.05 -17.50
CA GLY A 68 -8.31 -6.64 -18.44
C GLY A 68 -7.22 -7.47 -17.78
N SER A 69 -6.84 -7.12 -16.52
CA SER A 69 -5.86 -7.86 -15.74
C SER A 69 -6.00 -7.54 -14.25
N VAL A 70 -5.84 -8.57 -13.40
CA VAL A 70 -5.62 -8.45 -11.96
C VAL A 70 -4.25 -9.05 -11.65
N THR A 71 -3.30 -8.24 -11.14
CA THR A 71 -1.94 -8.69 -10.88
C THR A 71 -1.27 -7.79 -9.81
N ASN A 72 0.06 -7.69 -9.80
CA ASN A 72 0.78 -6.79 -8.90
C ASN A 72 1.27 -5.51 -9.63
N THR A 73 1.64 -4.51 -8.85
CA THR A 73 2.06 -3.20 -9.36
C THR A 73 3.30 -3.26 -10.26
N ASN A 74 4.25 -4.16 -10.00
CA ASN A 74 5.46 -4.27 -10.81
C ASN A 74 5.15 -4.87 -12.19
N THR A 75 4.30 -5.91 -12.26
CA THR A 75 3.85 -6.49 -13.52
C THR A 75 3.08 -5.45 -14.37
N ILE A 76 2.21 -4.64 -13.74
CA ILE A 76 1.52 -3.55 -14.45
C ILE A 76 2.54 -2.51 -14.93
N HIS A 77 3.49 -2.11 -14.09
CA HIS A 77 4.56 -1.18 -14.47
C HIS A 77 5.31 -1.64 -15.70
N GLU A 78 5.81 -2.88 -15.71
CA GLU A 78 6.52 -3.47 -16.84
C GLU A 78 5.66 -3.53 -18.11
N ALA A 79 4.40 -3.99 -17.99
CA ALA A 79 3.49 -4.09 -19.12
C ALA A 79 3.13 -2.72 -19.72
N VAL A 80 2.92 -1.71 -18.87
CA VAL A 80 2.65 -0.33 -19.30
C VAL A 80 3.84 0.25 -20.04
N LEU A 81 5.06 0.08 -19.53
CA LEU A 81 6.27 0.57 -20.18
C LEU A 81 6.52 -0.17 -21.52
N ALA A 82 6.42 -1.49 -21.53
CA ALA A 82 6.57 -2.27 -22.76
C ALA A 82 5.61 -1.80 -23.85
N SER A 83 4.34 -1.56 -23.50
CA SER A 83 3.34 -1.03 -24.42
C SER A 83 3.67 0.39 -24.88
N ALA A 84 4.02 1.29 -23.94
CA ALA A 84 4.31 2.69 -24.24
C ALA A 84 5.56 2.87 -25.11
N TYR A 85 6.56 2.01 -24.96
CA TYR A 85 7.76 1.97 -25.80
C TYR A 85 7.58 1.19 -27.10
N GLY A 86 6.42 0.56 -27.33
CA GLY A 86 6.14 -0.20 -28.56
C GLY A 86 6.97 -1.48 -28.69
N GLU A 87 7.26 -2.15 -27.57
CA GLU A 87 8.05 -3.38 -27.57
C GLU A 87 7.33 -4.51 -28.33
N PRO A 88 8.07 -5.36 -29.07
CA PRO A 88 7.49 -6.46 -29.80
C PRO A 88 6.72 -7.43 -28.90
N GLY A 89 5.44 -7.65 -29.17
CA GLY A 89 4.59 -8.54 -28.38
C GLY A 89 3.92 -7.89 -27.17
N ALA A 90 4.16 -6.62 -26.90
CA ALA A 90 3.48 -5.89 -25.86
C ALA A 90 1.95 -5.81 -26.10
N THR A 91 1.17 -5.97 -25.04
CA THR A 91 -0.28 -5.78 -25.06
C THR A 91 -0.60 -4.29 -25.18
N ALA A 92 -1.65 -3.93 -25.90
CA ALA A 92 -2.11 -2.54 -25.96
C ALA A 92 -2.48 -2.01 -24.56
N LEU A 93 -2.22 -0.72 -24.33
CA LEU A 93 -2.59 -0.08 -23.06
C LEU A 93 -4.09 -0.20 -22.80
N PRO A 94 -4.51 -0.47 -21.55
CA PRO A 94 -5.91 -0.35 -21.16
C PRO A 94 -6.32 1.12 -21.10
N ASP A 95 -7.60 1.41 -20.93
CA ASP A 95 -8.06 2.79 -20.71
C ASP A 95 -7.64 3.32 -19.33
N MET A 96 -7.60 2.44 -18.33
CA MET A 96 -7.17 2.75 -16.97
C MET A 96 -6.21 1.69 -16.44
N PHE A 97 -5.22 2.11 -15.67
CA PHE A 97 -4.33 1.18 -14.96
C PHE A 97 -3.91 1.73 -13.61
N VAL A 98 -3.73 0.82 -12.66
CA VAL A 98 -3.19 1.15 -11.33
C VAL A 98 -1.70 1.43 -11.44
N SER A 99 -1.24 2.53 -10.85
CA SER A 99 0.14 2.99 -10.99
C SER A 99 0.65 3.78 -9.78
N TYR A 100 1.96 3.80 -9.66
CA TYR A 100 2.69 4.77 -8.85
C TYR A 100 3.29 5.88 -9.73
N PRO A 101 3.63 7.05 -9.16
CA PRO A 101 4.32 8.13 -9.88
C PRO A 101 5.55 7.68 -10.66
N LYS A 102 6.31 6.72 -10.12
CA LYS A 102 7.50 6.15 -10.79
C LYS A 102 7.21 5.59 -12.19
N THR A 103 6.04 5.02 -12.42
CA THR A 103 5.63 4.52 -13.75
C THR A 103 5.42 5.68 -14.70
N VAL A 104 4.71 6.73 -14.26
CA VAL A 104 4.46 7.92 -15.08
C VAL A 104 5.77 8.63 -15.44
N LEU A 105 6.69 8.76 -14.48
CA LEU A 105 8.02 9.34 -14.70
C LEU A 105 8.89 8.54 -15.69
N ALA A 106 8.64 7.24 -15.81
CA ALA A 106 9.36 6.35 -16.73
C ALA A 106 8.72 6.25 -18.13
N LEU A 107 7.53 6.82 -18.33
CA LEU A 107 6.90 6.86 -19.66
C LEU A 107 7.73 7.68 -20.65
N PRO A 108 7.80 7.25 -21.93
CA PRO A 108 8.46 8.02 -22.98
C PRO A 108 7.78 9.37 -23.26
N ASP A 109 6.48 9.42 -23.03
CA ASP A 109 5.63 10.60 -23.17
C ASP A 109 4.52 10.53 -22.13
N ALA A 110 4.51 11.46 -21.18
CA ALA A 110 3.49 11.55 -20.14
C ALA A 110 2.16 12.14 -20.69
N ASP A 111 2.18 12.82 -21.83
CA ASP A 111 0.99 13.41 -22.46
C ASP A 111 0.01 12.36 -22.98
N ILE A 112 0.40 11.07 -22.96
CA ILE A 112 -0.54 9.96 -23.23
C ILE A 112 -1.56 9.78 -22.11
N LEU A 113 -1.38 10.41 -20.96
CA LEU A 113 -2.32 10.36 -19.82
C LEU A 113 -3.20 11.62 -19.79
N VAL A 114 -4.40 11.48 -19.26
CA VAL A 114 -5.28 12.62 -19.00
C VAL A 114 -4.78 13.41 -17.78
N ASP A 115 -5.02 14.72 -17.77
CA ASP A 115 -5.00 15.50 -16.53
C ASP A 115 -6.40 15.41 -15.89
N TYR A 116 -6.48 14.89 -14.68
CA TYR A 116 -7.76 14.75 -13.98
C TYR A 116 -8.43 16.11 -13.68
N ARG A 117 -7.67 17.21 -13.66
CA ARG A 117 -8.21 18.57 -13.54
C ARG A 117 -9.10 18.97 -14.72
N ASP A 118 -8.95 18.33 -15.88
CA ASP A 118 -9.83 18.55 -17.03
C ASP A 118 -11.24 17.97 -16.80
N TYR A 119 -11.41 17.08 -15.81
CA TYR A 119 -12.63 16.27 -15.61
C TYR A 119 -13.25 16.41 -14.22
N PHE A 120 -12.45 16.72 -13.21
CA PHE A 120 -12.91 16.96 -11.86
C PHE A 120 -12.96 18.47 -11.61
N SER A 121 -14.04 18.94 -11.01
CA SER A 121 -14.14 20.32 -10.54
C SER A 121 -13.22 20.57 -9.35
N ASP A 122 -12.87 21.83 -9.10
CA ASP A 122 -12.08 22.22 -7.93
C ASP A 122 -12.73 21.70 -6.63
N ALA A 123 -14.05 21.81 -6.50
CA ALA A 123 -14.78 21.33 -5.32
C ALA A 123 -14.72 19.80 -5.12
N GLU A 124 -14.65 19.01 -6.21
CA GLU A 124 -14.45 17.57 -6.13
C GLU A 124 -13.00 17.24 -5.73
N LEU A 125 -12.01 17.97 -6.24
CA LEU A 125 -10.61 17.77 -5.89
C LEU A 125 -10.29 18.25 -4.47
N ASP A 126 -10.93 19.34 -4.02
CA ASP A 126 -10.77 19.89 -2.67
C ASP A 126 -11.23 18.91 -1.56
N ASP A 127 -12.13 17.95 -1.87
CA ASP A 127 -12.53 16.92 -0.91
C ASP A 127 -11.48 15.80 -0.76
N PHE A 128 -10.59 15.62 -1.73
CA PHE A 128 -9.50 14.66 -1.57
C PHE A 128 -8.52 15.10 -0.47
N ILE A 129 -7.87 14.13 0.16
CA ILE A 129 -6.80 14.42 1.12
C ILE A 129 -5.62 15.03 0.35
N PRO A 130 -5.19 16.27 0.69
CA PRO A 130 -4.23 17.01 -0.12
C PRO A 130 -2.92 16.26 -0.37
N ALA A 131 -2.38 15.56 0.65
CA ALA A 131 -1.17 14.75 0.51
C ALA A 131 -1.33 13.62 -0.51
N PHE A 132 -2.53 13.06 -0.64
CA PHE A 132 -2.80 11.96 -1.58
C PHE A 132 -2.90 12.46 -3.03
N LEU A 133 -3.46 13.65 -3.25
CA LEU A 133 -3.45 14.29 -4.57
C LEU A 133 -2.05 14.74 -4.99
N ALA A 134 -1.30 15.35 -4.06
CA ALA A 134 0.02 15.88 -4.35
C ALA A 134 1.00 14.81 -4.88
N GLU A 135 0.88 13.56 -4.41
CA GLU A 135 1.67 12.45 -4.97
C GLU A 135 1.38 12.20 -6.45
N GLY A 136 0.13 12.40 -6.87
CA GLY A 136 -0.32 12.19 -8.25
C GLY A 136 -0.02 13.34 -9.21
N GLU A 137 0.49 14.48 -8.70
CA GLU A 137 0.88 15.64 -9.50
C GLU A 137 2.27 15.44 -10.07
N ILE A 138 2.38 15.25 -11.38
CA ILE A 138 3.63 14.96 -12.08
C ILE A 138 3.77 15.94 -13.25
N GLY A 139 4.86 16.70 -13.26
CA GLY A 139 5.13 17.67 -14.32
C GLY A 139 4.06 18.79 -14.46
N GLY A 140 3.33 19.09 -13.39
CA GLY A 140 2.25 20.07 -13.38
C GLY A 140 0.86 19.51 -13.77
N HIS A 141 0.76 18.20 -14.03
CA HIS A 141 -0.49 17.50 -14.35
C HIS A 141 -0.88 16.56 -13.21
N LEU A 142 -2.16 16.49 -12.87
CA LEU A 142 -2.69 15.45 -11.98
C LEU A 142 -2.90 14.17 -12.80
N ALA A 143 -1.84 13.38 -12.94
CA ALA A 143 -1.79 12.19 -13.79
C ALA A 143 -2.17 10.89 -13.07
N VAL A 144 -2.12 10.87 -11.72
CA VAL A 144 -2.46 9.70 -10.90
C VAL A 144 -3.54 10.09 -9.91
N LEU A 145 -4.74 9.52 -10.06
CA LEU A 145 -5.85 9.77 -9.14
C LEU A 145 -5.81 8.76 -7.97
N PRO A 146 -5.76 9.20 -6.72
CA PRO A 146 -5.86 8.29 -5.59
C PRO A 146 -7.27 7.67 -5.52
N VAL A 147 -7.35 6.35 -5.34
CA VAL A 147 -8.63 5.62 -5.15
C VAL A 147 -8.63 4.77 -3.90
N ALA A 148 -7.46 4.35 -3.44
CA ALA A 148 -7.22 3.61 -2.21
C ALA A 148 -5.77 3.85 -1.78
N LYS A 149 -5.56 4.38 -0.59
CA LYS A 149 -4.22 4.69 -0.08
C LYS A 149 -3.88 3.79 1.10
N SER A 150 -2.62 3.49 1.27
CA SER A 150 -2.11 2.76 2.43
C SER A 150 -1.01 3.57 3.13
N THR A 151 -0.62 3.11 4.29
CA THR A 151 0.49 3.67 5.05
C THR A 151 1.23 2.55 5.77
N GLU A 152 2.30 2.86 6.45
CA GLU A 152 2.96 1.89 7.31
C GLU A 152 2.27 1.82 8.66
N ILE A 153 2.05 0.59 9.13
CA ILE A 153 1.38 0.25 10.39
C ILE A 153 2.27 -0.72 11.16
N LEU A 154 2.30 -0.57 12.47
CA LEU A 154 2.89 -1.54 13.38
C LEU A 154 1.85 -2.61 13.69
N PHE A 155 2.07 -3.82 13.19
CA PHE A 155 1.31 -5.02 13.54
C PHE A 155 2.01 -5.75 14.68
N VAL A 156 1.24 -6.21 15.67
CA VAL A 156 1.77 -6.91 16.86
C VAL A 156 0.95 -8.16 17.11
N ASP A 157 1.60 -9.30 17.23
CA ASP A 157 1.01 -10.47 17.86
C ASP A 157 0.87 -10.17 19.35
N LYS A 158 -0.31 -9.73 19.74
CA LYS A 158 -0.64 -9.34 21.10
C LYS A 158 -0.56 -10.53 22.05
N THR A 159 -0.90 -11.72 21.60
CA THR A 159 -0.86 -12.94 22.42
C THR A 159 0.56 -13.28 22.84
N LEU A 160 1.52 -13.23 21.91
CA LEU A 160 2.93 -13.45 22.21
C LEU A 160 3.51 -12.27 23.00
N PHE A 161 3.14 -11.04 22.66
CA PHE A 161 3.57 -9.85 23.39
C PHE A 161 3.09 -9.86 24.84
N ASP A 162 1.84 -10.20 25.12
CA ASP A 162 1.28 -10.22 26.48
C ASP A 162 1.99 -11.25 27.38
N ARG A 163 2.46 -12.38 26.86
CA ARG A 163 3.28 -13.34 27.59
C ARG A 163 4.61 -12.74 28.04
N PHE A 164 5.27 -12.04 27.14
CA PHE A 164 6.49 -11.31 27.44
C PHE A 164 6.23 -10.17 28.42
N ALA A 165 5.19 -9.37 28.20
CA ALA A 165 4.78 -8.27 29.07
C ALA A 165 4.49 -8.71 30.50
N ALA A 166 3.79 -9.84 30.67
CA ALA A 166 3.50 -10.41 32.00
C ALA A 166 4.78 -10.80 32.78
N ALA A 167 5.83 -11.20 32.08
CA ALA A 167 7.10 -11.60 32.70
C ALA A 167 8.06 -10.43 32.97
N THR A 168 7.96 -9.35 32.18
CA THR A 168 8.97 -8.27 32.19
C THR A 168 8.43 -6.89 32.56
N GLY A 169 7.11 -6.71 32.50
CA GLY A 169 6.46 -5.40 32.69
C GLY A 169 6.49 -4.50 31.46
N ALA A 170 6.88 -5.01 30.28
CA ALA A 170 6.80 -4.28 29.02
C ALA A 170 5.35 -3.89 28.69
N THR A 171 5.19 -2.78 27.98
CA THR A 171 3.87 -2.24 27.60
C THR A 171 3.82 -1.94 26.11
N LEU A 172 2.62 -1.85 25.52
CA LEU A 172 2.48 -1.43 24.12
C LEU A 172 2.96 0.01 23.90
N ASP A 173 2.94 0.86 24.92
CA ASP A 173 3.47 2.22 24.85
C ASP A 173 4.98 2.25 24.58
N ASP A 174 5.73 1.22 25.01
CA ASP A 174 7.16 1.07 24.72
C ASP A 174 7.43 0.92 23.21
N LEU A 175 6.42 0.50 22.44
CA LEU A 175 6.50 0.33 20.99
C LEU A 175 6.17 1.61 20.21
N SER A 176 5.78 2.70 20.87
CA SER A 176 5.35 3.95 20.22
C SER A 176 6.50 4.75 19.59
N THR A 177 7.73 4.48 20.00
CA THR A 177 8.94 5.06 19.42
C THR A 177 9.88 4.00 18.89
N TRP A 178 10.65 4.32 17.84
CA TRP A 178 11.63 3.39 17.28
C TRP A 178 12.67 2.96 18.30
N GLU A 179 13.17 3.90 19.10
CA GLU A 179 14.12 3.59 20.18
C GLU A 179 13.50 2.67 21.25
N GLY A 180 12.23 2.86 21.57
CA GLY A 180 11.49 2.02 22.51
C GLY A 180 11.28 0.62 21.94
N LEU A 181 10.79 0.52 20.71
CA LEU A 181 10.58 -0.74 20.01
C LEU A 181 11.85 -1.59 19.94
N TYR A 182 12.99 -1.01 19.58
CA TYR A 182 14.25 -1.78 19.48
C TYR A 182 14.78 -2.19 20.84
N ARG A 183 14.64 -1.37 21.90
CA ARG A 183 14.96 -1.80 23.28
C ARG A 183 14.06 -2.96 23.73
N THR A 184 12.78 -2.89 23.40
CA THR A 184 11.82 -3.97 23.67
C THR A 184 12.19 -5.24 22.91
N ALA A 185 12.62 -5.10 21.65
CA ALA A 185 13.10 -6.22 20.85
C ALA A 185 14.33 -6.91 21.48
N GLU A 186 15.33 -6.14 21.92
CA GLU A 186 16.50 -6.70 22.62
C GLU A 186 16.10 -7.39 23.95
N ALA A 187 15.19 -6.79 24.70
CA ALA A 187 14.68 -7.38 25.95
C ALA A 187 13.90 -8.69 25.70
N TYR A 188 13.12 -8.77 24.63
CA TYR A 188 12.40 -9.99 24.23
C TYR A 188 13.37 -11.11 23.84
N THR A 189 14.38 -10.81 23.04
CA THR A 189 15.41 -11.78 22.64
C THR A 189 16.15 -12.32 23.86
N ALA A 190 16.57 -11.45 24.78
CA ALA A 190 17.21 -11.86 26.01
C ALA A 190 16.28 -12.67 26.94
N TRP A 191 14.99 -12.31 27.01
CA TRP A 191 14.00 -13.04 27.80
C TRP A 191 13.74 -14.45 27.25
N THR A 192 13.66 -14.60 25.92
CA THR A 192 13.48 -15.92 25.31
C THR A 192 14.73 -16.79 25.43
N ASP A 193 15.93 -16.22 25.26
CA ASP A 193 17.21 -16.91 25.45
C ASP A 193 17.34 -17.46 26.90
N ALA A 194 16.94 -16.70 27.90
CA ALA A 194 16.96 -17.13 29.30
C ALA A 194 16.04 -18.32 29.61
N GLN A 195 15.09 -18.67 28.72
CA GLN A 195 14.22 -19.84 28.89
C GLN A 195 14.87 -21.14 28.44
N THR A 196 15.96 -21.06 27.66
CA THR A 196 16.73 -22.20 27.12
C THR A 196 18.18 -22.15 27.60
N PRO A 197 18.49 -22.18 28.90
CA PRO A 197 19.84 -21.95 29.44
C PRO A 197 20.87 -22.96 28.96
N ASP A 198 20.43 -24.12 28.49
CA ASP A 198 21.29 -25.16 27.91
C ASP A 198 21.70 -24.86 26.42
N THR A 199 21.08 -23.86 25.82
CA THR A 199 21.32 -23.45 24.41
C THR A 199 21.48 -21.93 24.37
N PRO A 200 22.59 -21.38 24.85
CA PRO A 200 22.79 -19.93 24.85
C PRO A 200 22.80 -19.32 23.45
N ASP A 201 22.37 -18.08 23.33
CA ASP A 201 22.28 -17.28 22.10
C ASP A 201 21.22 -17.81 21.10
N ASP A 202 20.20 -18.55 21.57
CA ASP A 202 19.05 -19.01 20.77
C ASP A 202 17.79 -18.11 20.94
N GLY A 203 17.96 -16.95 21.51
CA GLY A 203 16.87 -15.97 21.73
C GLY A 203 16.13 -15.63 20.44
N LYS A 204 14.79 -15.55 20.55
CA LYS A 204 13.91 -15.34 19.39
C LYS A 204 13.94 -13.90 18.91
N VAL A 205 13.69 -13.74 17.62
CA VAL A 205 13.49 -12.42 17.00
C VAL A 205 12.19 -11.80 17.48
N PHE A 206 12.18 -10.49 17.65
CA PHE A 206 10.99 -9.74 18.02
C PHE A 206 10.36 -9.02 16.82
N PHE A 207 11.17 -8.43 15.95
CA PHE A 207 10.71 -7.43 15.02
C PHE A 207 11.17 -7.68 13.57
N VAL A 208 10.33 -7.30 12.61
CA VAL A 208 10.65 -7.32 11.18
C VAL A 208 10.20 -6.05 10.47
N HIS A 209 11.07 -5.49 9.63
CA HIS A 209 10.72 -4.44 8.66
C HIS A 209 10.30 -5.05 7.32
N ASP A 210 9.19 -4.56 6.76
CA ASP A 210 8.85 -4.83 5.37
C ASP A 210 9.78 -4.06 4.43
N TYR A 211 9.99 -2.77 4.72
CA TYR A 211 10.83 -1.87 3.93
C TYR A 211 11.78 -1.04 4.80
N HIS A 212 13.08 -1.30 4.70
CA HIS A 212 14.12 -0.54 5.40
C HIS A 212 14.29 0.87 4.83
N PHE A 213 14.19 1.01 3.50
CA PHE A 213 14.34 2.29 2.83
C PHE A 213 13.37 3.34 3.37
N ASN A 214 12.11 2.96 3.58
CA ASN A 214 11.10 3.83 4.17
C ASN A 214 11.45 4.23 5.60
N TYR A 215 11.89 3.27 6.41
CA TYR A 215 12.30 3.54 7.80
C TYR A 215 13.41 4.58 7.87
N PHE A 216 14.45 4.43 7.04
CA PHE A 216 15.58 5.37 7.03
C PHE A 216 15.16 6.72 6.46
N GLN A 217 14.41 6.74 5.38
CA GLN A 217 13.95 7.98 4.76
C GLN A 217 13.05 8.78 5.70
N VAL A 218 11.96 8.19 6.18
CA VAL A 218 11.04 8.86 7.10
C VAL A 218 11.72 9.22 8.41
N GLY A 219 12.60 8.34 8.91
CA GLY A 219 13.35 8.59 10.13
C GLY A 219 14.25 9.83 10.06
N VAL A 220 15.00 9.97 8.96
CA VAL A 220 15.88 11.14 8.75
C VAL A 220 15.06 12.43 8.58
N GLU A 221 14.03 12.39 7.74
CA GLU A 221 13.14 13.52 7.49
C GLU A 221 12.39 13.95 8.77
N SER A 222 11.89 12.99 9.57
CA SER A 222 11.19 13.28 10.82
C SER A 222 12.07 13.99 11.85
N LEU A 223 13.37 13.80 11.77
CA LEU A 223 14.37 14.44 12.63
C LEU A 223 14.89 15.75 12.07
N GLY A 224 14.27 16.27 11.01
CA GLY A 224 14.54 17.60 10.44
C GLY A 224 15.78 17.68 9.54
N ALA A 225 16.18 16.56 8.91
CA ALA A 225 17.23 16.54 7.91
C ALA A 225 16.72 15.93 6.60
N ASP A 226 17.34 16.33 5.49
CA ASP A 226 17.03 15.76 4.18
C ASP A 226 17.66 14.35 4.06
N PHE A 227 16.87 13.37 3.63
CA PHE A 227 17.38 12.01 3.35
C PHE A 227 18.25 11.97 2.09
N PHE A 228 17.96 12.84 1.13
CA PHE A 228 18.73 12.98 -0.10
C PHE A 228 19.57 14.25 -0.10
N ASP A 229 20.82 14.16 -0.57
CA ASP A 229 21.67 15.28 -0.97
C ASP A 229 21.87 15.21 -2.49
N GLY A 230 21.08 15.99 -3.22
CA GLY A 230 20.97 15.89 -4.67
C GLY A 230 20.54 14.49 -5.12
N ASP A 231 21.41 13.79 -5.85
CA ASP A 231 21.11 12.45 -6.37
C ASP A 231 21.53 11.31 -5.45
N ARG A 232 21.99 11.60 -4.23
CA ARG A 232 22.57 10.60 -3.31
C ARG A 232 21.83 10.58 -1.99
N VAL A 233 21.91 9.45 -1.30
CA VAL A 233 21.50 9.36 0.12
C VAL A 233 22.52 10.10 0.99
N ALA A 234 22.03 10.91 1.91
CA ALA A 234 22.83 11.71 2.84
C ALA A 234 23.17 10.92 4.11
N PHE A 235 24.37 10.36 4.20
CA PHE A 235 24.87 9.62 5.37
C PHE A 235 25.40 10.57 6.47
N GLY A 236 24.60 11.58 6.84
CA GLY A 236 24.97 12.61 7.84
C GLY A 236 24.75 12.17 9.28
N PRO A 237 24.92 13.10 10.25
CA PRO A 237 24.73 12.81 11.68
C PRO A 237 23.32 12.31 12.04
N VAL A 238 22.28 12.81 11.35
CA VAL A 238 20.91 12.37 11.57
C VAL A 238 20.69 10.94 11.05
N PHE A 239 21.27 10.58 9.90
CA PHE A 239 21.25 9.19 9.42
C PHE A 239 21.91 8.26 10.45
N ARG A 240 23.04 8.65 11.05
CA ARG A 240 23.70 7.89 12.14
C ARG A 240 22.78 7.69 13.35
N ARG A 241 22.00 8.69 13.71
CA ARG A 241 21.01 8.61 14.80
C ARG A 241 19.88 7.61 14.47
N VAL A 242 19.45 7.54 13.21
CA VAL A 242 18.45 6.57 12.77
C VAL A 242 19.04 5.16 12.68
N TRP A 243 20.29 5.03 12.23
CA TRP A 243 21.01 3.78 12.10
C TRP A 243 21.25 3.07 13.43
N GLU A 244 21.71 3.81 14.43
CA GLU A 244 22.21 3.23 15.68
C GLU A 244 21.23 2.27 16.36
N PRO A 245 19.99 2.65 16.71
CA PRO A 245 19.07 1.77 17.44
C PRO A 245 18.70 0.54 16.62
N TYR A 246 18.52 0.71 15.33
CA TYR A 246 18.21 -0.39 14.41
C TYR A 246 19.38 -1.38 14.29
N ALA A 247 20.59 -0.90 14.03
CA ALA A 247 21.76 -1.74 13.90
C ALA A 247 22.08 -2.46 15.23
N ARG A 248 21.92 -1.79 16.38
CA ARG A 248 22.11 -2.36 17.72
C ARG A 248 21.20 -3.57 17.93
N ALA A 249 19.89 -3.42 17.74
CA ALA A 249 18.93 -4.49 17.88
C ALA A 249 19.15 -5.63 16.87
N THR A 250 19.54 -5.27 15.63
CA THR A 250 19.84 -6.23 14.59
C THR A 250 21.07 -7.09 14.93
N LEU A 251 22.15 -6.46 15.39
CA LEU A 251 23.36 -7.17 15.82
C LEU A 251 23.15 -7.98 17.11
N ALA A 252 22.13 -7.65 17.89
CA ALA A 252 21.69 -8.44 19.03
C ALA A 252 20.87 -9.69 18.65
N GLY A 253 20.51 -9.85 17.37
CA GLY A 253 19.65 -10.94 16.93
C GLY A 253 18.16 -10.68 17.06
N SER A 254 17.76 -9.46 17.41
CA SER A 254 16.37 -9.13 17.75
C SER A 254 15.51 -8.72 16.54
N VAL A 255 16.14 -8.53 15.37
CA VAL A 255 15.48 -8.10 14.13
C VAL A 255 15.67 -9.13 13.02
N TRP A 256 14.60 -9.41 12.29
CA TRP A 256 14.58 -10.31 11.15
C TRP A 256 15.23 -9.64 9.93
N LEU A 257 16.21 -10.31 9.32
CA LEU A 257 16.94 -9.80 8.17
C LEU A 257 16.72 -10.59 6.87
N LYS A 258 16.06 -11.76 6.94
CA LYS A 258 15.81 -12.55 5.74
C LYS A 258 14.86 -11.79 4.81
N SER A 259 15.02 -11.98 3.49
CA SER A 259 14.09 -11.47 2.50
C SER A 259 12.75 -12.18 2.58
N GLY A 260 11.69 -11.56 2.10
CA GLY A 260 10.32 -12.05 2.13
C GLY A 260 9.37 -11.01 2.74
N TYR A 261 8.12 -11.35 2.81
CA TYR A 261 7.11 -10.46 3.38
C TYR A 261 7.18 -10.48 4.91
N ALA A 262 6.96 -9.32 5.53
CA ALA A 262 6.97 -9.18 6.99
C ALA A 262 5.89 -10.02 7.71
N THR A 263 4.87 -10.46 6.99
CA THR A 263 3.79 -11.33 7.50
C THR A 263 4.24 -12.76 7.77
N GLU A 264 5.23 -13.26 7.02
CA GLU A 264 5.67 -14.66 7.11
C GLU A 264 6.22 -15.02 8.51
N PRO A 265 7.19 -14.28 9.08
CA PRO A 265 7.73 -14.62 10.40
C PRO A 265 6.72 -14.46 11.55
N LEU A 266 5.68 -13.61 11.40
CA LEU A 266 4.61 -13.56 12.40
C LEU A 266 3.71 -14.79 12.32
N ARG A 267 3.40 -15.29 11.12
CA ARG A 267 2.58 -16.49 10.93
C ARG A 267 3.23 -17.77 11.44
N THR A 268 4.56 -17.79 11.52
CA THR A 268 5.34 -18.93 12.03
C THR A 268 5.80 -18.76 13.47
N GLY A 269 5.47 -17.63 14.13
CA GLY A 269 5.91 -17.32 15.48
C GLY A 269 7.41 -17.06 15.61
N ASP A 270 8.08 -16.77 14.48
CA ASP A 270 9.49 -16.39 14.43
C ASP A 270 9.71 -14.93 14.81
N ALA A 271 8.67 -14.09 14.69
CA ALA A 271 8.68 -12.69 15.14
C ALA A 271 7.34 -12.32 15.77
N VAL A 272 7.33 -11.28 16.61
CA VAL A 272 6.17 -10.81 17.39
C VAL A 272 5.55 -9.55 16.78
N ALA A 273 6.36 -8.70 16.18
CA ALA A 273 5.91 -7.43 15.63
C ALA A 273 6.53 -7.13 14.25
N SER A 274 5.80 -6.37 13.45
CA SER A 274 6.28 -5.92 12.14
C SER A 274 5.75 -4.54 11.80
N VAL A 275 6.56 -3.74 11.09
CA VAL A 275 6.06 -2.57 10.36
C VAL A 275 5.96 -2.95 8.89
N ALA A 276 4.74 -2.84 8.38
CA ALA A 276 4.41 -3.19 7.00
C ALA A 276 3.30 -2.28 6.45
N SER A 277 3.01 -2.40 5.16
CA SER A 277 1.85 -1.75 4.56
C SER A 277 0.57 -2.16 5.28
N SER A 278 -0.34 -1.25 5.50
CA SER A 278 -1.66 -1.54 6.05
C SER A 278 -2.43 -2.60 5.24
N ALA A 279 -2.23 -2.65 3.93
CA ALA A 279 -2.78 -3.68 3.06
C ALA A 279 -2.27 -5.10 3.39
N SER A 280 -1.20 -5.23 4.17
CA SER A 280 -0.69 -6.52 4.64
C SER A 280 -1.65 -7.21 5.62
N VAL A 281 -2.66 -6.50 6.14
CA VAL A 281 -3.70 -7.08 7.01
C VAL A 281 -4.35 -8.33 6.41
N LEU A 282 -4.50 -8.37 5.10
CA LEU A 282 -5.03 -9.53 4.35
C LEU A 282 -4.20 -10.82 4.51
N TYR A 283 -2.94 -10.71 4.92
CA TYR A 283 -1.98 -11.81 4.92
C TYR A 283 -1.55 -12.23 6.33
N TYR A 284 -1.96 -11.51 7.37
CA TYR A 284 -1.84 -11.97 8.75
C TYR A 284 -2.92 -13.02 9.04
N ALA A 285 -2.66 -13.86 10.02
CA ALA A 285 -3.59 -14.91 10.44
C ALA A 285 -3.89 -14.77 11.93
N ASP A 286 -5.05 -15.24 12.34
CA ASP A 286 -5.47 -15.40 13.74
C ASP A 286 -4.88 -16.65 14.41
N THR A 287 -3.96 -17.32 13.73
CA THR A 287 -3.33 -18.57 14.17
C THR A 287 -1.86 -18.56 13.75
N VAL A 288 -0.99 -18.80 14.73
CA VAL A 288 0.43 -19.09 14.48
C VAL A 288 0.62 -20.58 14.33
N THR A 289 1.42 -20.99 13.33
CA THR A 289 1.85 -22.38 13.14
C THR A 289 3.36 -22.46 13.26
N TYR A 290 3.83 -23.11 14.33
CA TYR A 290 5.24 -23.25 14.64
C TYR A 290 5.96 -24.28 13.74
N PRO A 291 7.30 -24.27 13.66
CA PRO A 291 8.07 -25.21 12.85
C PRO A 291 7.87 -26.69 13.20
N ASP A 292 7.43 -27.00 14.43
CA ASP A 292 7.09 -28.35 14.89
C ASP A 292 5.67 -28.80 14.49
N ASN A 293 4.94 -27.97 13.69
CA ASN A 293 3.56 -28.16 13.28
C ASN A 293 2.53 -28.04 14.43
N THR A 294 2.91 -27.54 15.58
CA THR A 294 1.91 -27.11 16.57
C THR A 294 1.33 -25.76 16.17
N SER A 295 0.08 -25.50 16.56
CA SER A 295 -0.59 -24.23 16.25
C SER A 295 -1.33 -23.71 17.48
N GLU A 296 -1.40 -22.40 17.59
CA GLU A 296 -2.23 -21.74 18.61
C GLU A 296 -2.94 -20.51 18.04
N PRO A 297 -4.14 -20.19 18.54
CA PRO A 297 -4.83 -18.96 18.17
C PRO A 297 -4.08 -17.76 18.76
N VAL A 298 -4.01 -16.68 17.97
CA VAL A 298 -3.36 -15.41 18.36
C VAL A 298 -4.24 -14.22 17.99
N GLU A 299 -4.04 -13.13 18.70
CA GLU A 299 -4.66 -11.83 18.40
C GLU A 299 -3.60 -10.93 17.77
N ILE A 300 -3.81 -10.57 16.50
CA ILE A 300 -3.01 -9.54 15.81
C ILE A 300 -3.71 -8.20 15.97
N ILE A 301 -2.98 -7.22 16.50
CA ILE A 301 -3.46 -5.84 16.59
C ILE A 301 -2.61 -4.90 15.74
N SER A 302 -3.20 -3.79 15.37
CA SER A 302 -2.56 -2.70 14.63
C SER A 302 -2.41 -1.47 15.50
N LEU A 303 -1.23 -0.85 15.44
CA LEU A 303 -0.89 0.41 16.10
C LEU A 303 -0.34 1.39 15.05
N PRO A 304 -0.42 2.72 15.29
CA PRO A 304 0.30 3.67 14.45
C PRO A 304 1.78 3.33 14.33
N CYS A 305 2.38 3.65 13.17
CA CYS A 305 3.80 3.43 12.95
C CYS A 305 4.63 4.16 14.02
N PRO A 306 5.68 3.53 14.60
CA PRO A 306 6.53 4.18 15.59
C PRO A 306 7.22 5.44 15.02
N THR A 307 7.51 6.40 15.90
CA THR A 307 8.20 7.64 15.53
C THR A 307 9.53 7.76 16.28
N PHE A 308 10.46 8.57 15.81
CA PHE A 308 11.67 8.87 16.57
C PHE A 308 11.37 9.84 17.71
N ALA A 309 11.96 9.61 18.87
CA ALA A 309 11.84 10.50 20.02
C ALA A 309 12.32 11.91 19.69
N GLY A 310 11.44 12.91 19.84
CA GLY A 310 11.71 14.30 19.51
C GLY A 310 11.72 14.64 18.02
N GLY A 311 11.31 13.68 17.16
CA GLY A 311 11.05 13.90 15.74
C GLY A 311 9.60 14.32 15.49
N GLU A 312 9.32 14.77 14.28
CA GLU A 312 7.95 14.97 13.79
C GLU A 312 7.27 13.61 13.58
N LYS A 313 5.96 13.57 13.77
CA LYS A 313 5.17 12.37 13.48
C LYS A 313 4.92 12.25 11.98
N LEU A 314 5.92 11.77 11.27
CA LEU A 314 5.82 11.44 9.84
C LEU A 314 5.56 9.95 9.66
N VAL A 315 4.77 9.61 8.64
CA VAL A 315 4.56 8.24 8.21
C VAL A 315 4.56 8.16 6.69
N MET A 316 5.17 7.11 6.14
CA MET A 316 5.24 6.91 4.69
C MET A 316 3.84 6.73 4.10
N GLN A 317 3.49 7.60 3.15
CA GLN A 317 2.33 7.39 2.30
C GLN A 317 2.62 6.26 1.32
N ARG A 318 1.69 5.33 1.20
CA ARG A 318 1.76 4.19 0.27
C ARG A 318 0.43 4.05 -0.48
N GLY A 319 0.36 3.07 -1.37
CA GLY A 319 -0.83 2.79 -2.19
C GLY A 319 -0.80 3.53 -3.52
N ALA A 320 -0.98 2.76 -4.59
CA ALA A 320 -1.03 3.28 -5.95
C ALA A 320 -2.34 4.02 -6.21
N GLY A 321 -2.34 4.90 -7.20
CA GLY A 321 -3.55 5.48 -7.77
C GLY A 321 -3.89 4.90 -9.12
N ILE A 322 -4.83 5.51 -9.84
CA ILE A 322 -5.22 5.13 -11.19
C ILE A 322 -4.77 6.21 -12.18
N CYS A 323 -4.14 5.78 -13.26
CA CYS A 323 -3.91 6.58 -14.47
C CYS A 323 -4.99 6.27 -15.50
N THR A 324 -5.41 7.29 -16.28
CA THR A 324 -6.30 7.13 -17.43
C THR A 324 -5.56 7.51 -18.71
N VAL A 325 -5.59 6.64 -19.70
CA VAL A 325 -4.95 6.85 -20.99
C VAL A 325 -5.84 7.74 -21.87
N ARG A 326 -5.26 8.74 -22.54
CA ARG A 326 -5.98 9.58 -23.49
C ARG A 326 -6.53 8.75 -24.64
N SER A 327 -7.78 9.03 -24.99
CA SER A 327 -8.49 8.31 -26.06
C SER A 327 -9.58 9.19 -26.68
N THR A 328 -10.72 8.63 -27.02
CA THR A 328 -11.86 9.45 -27.47
C THR A 328 -12.54 10.13 -26.26
N PRO A 329 -13.11 11.33 -26.45
CA PRO A 329 -13.81 12.03 -25.38
C PRO A 329 -14.92 11.20 -24.71
N GLU A 330 -15.54 10.26 -25.43
CA GLU A 330 -16.57 9.36 -24.92
C GLU A 330 -15.96 8.35 -23.94
N ARG A 331 -14.82 7.75 -24.28
CA ARG A 331 -14.13 6.77 -23.43
C ARG A 331 -13.55 7.43 -22.19
N GLU A 332 -12.91 8.60 -22.36
CA GLU A 332 -12.39 9.38 -21.23
C GLU A 332 -13.51 9.75 -20.25
N ARG A 333 -14.65 10.26 -20.73
CA ARG A 333 -15.82 10.52 -19.86
C ARG A 333 -16.36 9.26 -19.19
N ALA A 334 -16.35 8.12 -19.85
CA ALA A 334 -16.77 6.85 -19.26
C ALA A 334 -15.84 6.46 -18.09
N CYS A 335 -14.51 6.58 -18.27
CA CYS A 335 -13.53 6.38 -17.19
C CYS A 335 -13.80 7.34 -16.02
N MET A 336 -13.99 8.62 -16.29
CA MET A 336 -14.25 9.62 -15.23
C MET A 336 -15.55 9.35 -14.48
N THR A 337 -16.60 8.90 -15.17
CA THR A 337 -17.86 8.51 -14.54
C THR A 337 -17.65 7.36 -13.56
N PHE A 338 -16.88 6.36 -13.94
CA PHE A 338 -16.53 5.23 -13.04
C PHE A 338 -15.67 5.69 -11.85
N LEU A 339 -14.63 6.49 -12.11
CA LEU A 339 -13.72 6.94 -11.05
C LEU A 339 -14.42 7.86 -10.03
N LYS A 340 -15.27 8.78 -10.46
CA LYS A 340 -16.10 9.60 -9.57
C LYS A 340 -17.07 8.76 -8.75
N TRP A 341 -17.66 7.73 -9.35
CA TRP A 341 -18.51 6.79 -8.63
C TRP A 341 -17.74 5.96 -7.60
N LEU A 342 -16.52 5.48 -7.94
CA LEU A 342 -15.66 4.68 -7.07
C LEU A 342 -15.15 5.51 -5.87
N THR A 343 -14.81 6.78 -6.10
CA THR A 343 -14.27 7.69 -5.07
C THR A 343 -15.33 8.42 -4.26
N ALA A 344 -16.62 8.23 -4.58
CA ALA A 344 -17.71 8.77 -3.77
C ALA A 344 -17.58 8.27 -2.30
N PRO A 345 -17.68 9.13 -1.27
CA PRO A 345 -17.24 8.84 0.10
C PRO A 345 -17.70 7.51 0.64
N LYS A 346 -19.02 7.24 0.64
CA LYS A 346 -19.54 5.96 1.14
C LYS A 346 -19.03 4.77 0.32
N ARG A 347 -19.03 4.88 -1.00
CA ARG A 347 -18.58 3.81 -1.89
C ARG A 347 -17.09 3.51 -1.68
N ASN A 348 -16.31 4.57 -1.53
CA ASN A 348 -14.88 4.43 -1.31
C ASN A 348 -14.58 3.74 0.02
N VAL A 349 -15.31 4.08 1.10
CA VAL A 349 -15.19 3.37 2.39
C VAL A 349 -15.60 1.90 2.26
N ASP A 350 -16.74 1.59 1.62
CA ASP A 350 -17.19 0.22 1.37
C ASP A 350 -16.12 -0.60 0.60
N PHE A 351 -15.35 0.05 -0.29
CA PHE A 351 -14.26 -0.57 -1.04
C PHE A 351 -13.01 -0.81 -0.18
N VAL A 352 -12.50 0.26 0.45
CA VAL A 352 -11.19 0.18 1.11
C VAL A 352 -11.22 -0.66 2.38
N THR A 353 -12.37 -0.73 3.07
CA THR A 353 -12.50 -1.51 4.31
C THR A 353 -12.41 -3.02 4.10
N GLN A 354 -12.54 -3.49 2.89
CA GLN A 354 -12.35 -4.91 2.56
C GLN A 354 -10.89 -5.28 2.31
N LEU A 355 -10.00 -4.27 2.17
CA LEU A 355 -8.63 -4.46 1.67
C LEU A 355 -7.55 -3.89 2.59
N GLY A 356 -7.92 -3.30 3.73
CA GLY A 356 -6.96 -2.66 4.62
C GLY A 356 -6.34 -1.38 4.06
N TYR A 357 -7.07 -0.67 3.19
CA TYR A 357 -6.67 0.63 2.65
C TYR A 357 -7.41 1.77 3.35
N MET A 358 -6.86 2.98 3.22
CA MET A 358 -7.50 4.22 3.64
C MET A 358 -8.36 4.79 2.52
N PRO A 359 -9.53 5.38 2.85
CA PRO A 359 -10.30 6.17 1.90
C PRO A 359 -9.53 7.42 1.49
N VAL A 360 -9.91 8.02 0.36
CA VAL A 360 -9.10 9.07 -0.26
C VAL A 360 -9.65 10.47 -0.10
N THR A 361 -10.87 10.63 0.46
CA THR A 361 -11.48 11.95 0.65
C THR A 361 -11.64 12.30 2.12
N GLN A 362 -11.61 13.61 2.43
CA GLN A 362 -11.81 14.14 3.78
C GLN A 362 -13.21 13.76 4.31
N THR A 363 -14.23 13.86 3.46
CA THR A 363 -15.60 13.47 3.81
C THR A 363 -15.69 11.98 4.16
N ALA A 364 -15.01 11.10 3.41
CA ALA A 364 -14.98 9.68 3.71
C ALA A 364 -14.32 9.38 5.07
N PHE A 365 -13.19 10.02 5.37
CA PHE A 365 -12.51 9.86 6.66
C PHE A 365 -13.33 10.39 7.83
N ALA A 366 -13.90 11.58 7.70
CA ALA A 366 -14.58 12.24 8.80
C ALA A 366 -15.95 11.62 9.12
N ASN A 367 -16.70 11.21 8.10
CA ASN A 367 -18.10 10.86 8.26
C ASN A 367 -18.39 9.37 8.05
N GLU A 368 -17.81 8.76 7.01
CA GLU A 368 -18.18 7.41 6.60
C GLU A 368 -17.34 6.35 7.31
N LEU A 369 -16.02 6.53 7.41
CA LEU A 369 -15.13 5.55 8.01
C LEU A 369 -15.45 5.27 9.49
N PRO A 370 -15.69 6.26 10.37
CA PRO A 370 -16.06 5.98 11.75
C PRO A 370 -17.38 5.22 11.90
N ALA A 371 -18.29 5.38 10.93
CA ALA A 371 -19.53 4.63 10.90
C ALA A 371 -19.29 3.17 10.47
N ALA A 372 -18.48 2.96 9.44
CA ALA A 372 -18.13 1.63 8.95
C ALA A 372 -17.37 0.81 10.00
N VAL A 373 -16.39 1.40 10.68
CA VAL A 373 -15.61 0.71 11.75
C VAL A 373 -16.50 0.12 12.84
N ARG A 374 -17.60 0.81 13.20
CA ARG A 374 -18.56 0.30 14.20
C ARG A 374 -19.33 -0.94 13.77
N THR A 375 -19.31 -1.26 12.48
CA THR A 375 -20.02 -2.42 11.91
C THR A 375 -19.08 -3.55 11.49
N LEU A 376 -17.78 -3.38 11.68
CA LEU A 376 -16.81 -4.45 11.45
C LEU A 376 -16.89 -5.47 12.59
N ASP A 377 -16.81 -6.75 12.24
CA ASP A 377 -16.82 -7.86 13.19
C ASP A 377 -15.41 -8.41 13.45
N ASP A 378 -14.46 -8.20 12.52
CA ASP A 378 -13.09 -8.70 12.63
C ASP A 378 -12.23 -7.76 13.51
N PRO A 379 -11.73 -8.24 14.69
CA PRO A 379 -10.92 -7.43 15.59
C PRO A 379 -9.64 -6.88 14.95
N MET A 380 -9.01 -7.61 14.03
CA MET A 380 -7.80 -7.17 13.34
C MET A 380 -8.09 -5.94 12.45
N TYR A 381 -9.19 -5.97 11.70
CA TYR A 381 -9.62 -4.82 10.91
C TYR A 381 -10.11 -3.66 11.78
N ILE A 382 -10.79 -3.93 12.90
CA ILE A 382 -11.22 -2.88 13.86
C ILE A 382 -9.97 -2.14 14.39
N SER A 383 -8.94 -2.87 14.83
CA SER A 383 -7.70 -2.24 15.33
C SER A 383 -6.97 -1.47 14.22
N LEU A 384 -6.94 -1.98 12.98
CA LEU A 384 -6.33 -1.31 11.84
C LEU A 384 -7.00 0.03 11.55
N TYR A 385 -8.32 0.05 11.46
CA TYR A 385 -9.04 1.29 11.15
C TYR A 385 -9.01 2.30 12.30
N GLN A 386 -8.91 1.82 13.55
CA GLN A 386 -8.62 2.70 14.68
C GLN A 386 -7.23 3.33 14.56
N ALA A 387 -6.21 2.53 14.23
CA ALA A 387 -4.86 3.04 13.98
C ALA A 387 -4.81 4.07 12.81
N PHE A 388 -5.66 3.91 11.79
CA PHE A 388 -5.79 4.91 10.72
C PHE A 388 -6.39 6.22 11.20
N LEU A 389 -7.44 6.18 12.01
CA LEU A 389 -8.04 7.38 12.58
C LEU A 389 -7.03 8.13 13.46
N ASP A 390 -6.26 7.41 14.28
CA ASP A 390 -5.21 7.96 15.12
C ASP A 390 -4.07 8.56 14.28
N THR A 391 -3.64 7.85 13.24
CA THR A 391 -2.61 8.31 12.30
C THR A 391 -3.06 9.57 11.57
N GLN A 392 -4.23 9.57 10.98
CA GLN A 392 -4.76 10.71 10.23
C GLN A 392 -4.92 11.95 11.12
N SER A 393 -5.24 11.78 12.41
CA SER A 393 -5.44 12.89 13.34
C SER A 393 -4.13 13.49 13.89
N SER A 394 -3.01 12.75 13.87
CA SER A 394 -1.79 13.12 14.59
C SER A 394 -0.49 12.99 13.82
N TYR A 395 -0.51 12.40 12.61
CA TYR A 395 0.67 12.26 11.75
C TYR A 395 0.53 13.09 10.48
N THR A 396 1.68 13.42 9.90
CA THR A 396 1.76 13.95 8.54
C THR A 396 2.16 12.81 7.59
N PHE A 397 1.41 12.64 6.52
CA PHE A 397 1.78 11.69 5.46
C PHE A 397 2.97 12.22 4.68
N TYR A 398 4.06 11.46 4.71
CA TYR A 398 5.26 11.77 3.95
C TYR A 398 5.14 11.22 2.53
N THR A 399 5.35 12.07 1.54
CA THR A 399 5.39 11.71 0.13
C THR A 399 6.83 11.68 -0.34
N PRO A 400 7.33 10.55 -0.86
CA PRO A 400 8.68 10.46 -1.40
C PRO A 400 8.90 11.45 -2.54
N PRO A 401 10.13 11.96 -2.73
CA PRO A 401 10.44 12.82 -3.86
C PRO A 401 10.25 12.09 -5.19
N GLN A 402 9.75 12.81 -6.19
CA GLN A 402 9.55 12.28 -7.54
C GLN A 402 10.88 12.15 -8.27
N ARG A 403 11.42 10.93 -8.32
CA ARG A 403 12.70 10.60 -8.94
C ARG A 403 12.55 9.46 -9.93
N ARG A 404 13.20 9.53 -11.07
CA ARG A 404 13.21 8.46 -12.08
C ARG A 404 13.96 7.21 -11.60
N ASP A 405 14.99 7.42 -10.80
CA ASP A 405 15.88 6.39 -10.25
C ASP A 405 15.42 5.85 -8.88
N TYR A 406 14.25 6.29 -8.38
CA TYR A 406 13.78 5.96 -7.03
C TYR A 406 13.72 4.45 -6.77
N LEU A 407 13.19 3.67 -7.71
CA LEU A 407 13.08 2.21 -7.59
C LEU A 407 14.46 1.52 -7.55
N GLU A 408 15.41 2.00 -8.35
CA GLU A 408 16.79 1.48 -8.36
C GLU A 408 17.48 1.79 -7.02
N LEU A 409 17.34 3.02 -6.53
CA LEU A 409 17.87 3.44 -5.22
C LEU A 409 17.28 2.62 -4.08
N GLU A 410 15.96 2.45 -4.06
CA GLU A 410 15.24 1.64 -3.07
C GLU A 410 15.74 0.18 -3.06
N THR A 411 15.73 -0.48 -4.23
CA THR A 411 16.17 -1.87 -4.37
C THR A 411 17.60 -2.08 -3.89
N ARG A 412 18.52 -1.22 -4.34
CA ARG A 412 19.92 -1.26 -3.94
C ARG A 412 20.10 -1.01 -2.44
N PHE A 413 19.33 -0.09 -1.86
CA PHE A 413 19.37 0.20 -0.43
C PHE A 413 18.95 -1.03 0.39
N GLU A 414 17.81 -1.64 0.04
CA GLU A 414 17.29 -2.85 0.68
C GLU A 414 18.29 -4.01 0.67
N GLU A 415 18.93 -4.25 -0.47
CA GLU A 415 19.95 -5.29 -0.61
C GLU A 415 21.16 -4.99 0.26
N GLN A 416 21.68 -3.77 0.20
CA GLN A 416 22.91 -3.40 0.89
C GLN A 416 22.76 -3.32 2.41
N VAL A 417 21.65 -2.76 2.93
CA VAL A 417 21.42 -2.71 4.37
C VAL A 417 21.33 -4.12 4.96
N ARG A 418 20.62 -5.03 4.30
CA ARG A 418 20.52 -6.44 4.73
C ARG A 418 21.89 -7.14 4.69
N LEU A 419 22.64 -6.96 3.61
CA LEU A 419 23.95 -7.57 3.43
C LEU A 419 24.92 -7.14 4.54
N GLN A 420 25.04 -5.83 4.78
CA GLN A 420 25.98 -5.30 5.76
C GLN A 420 25.62 -5.70 7.20
N LEU A 421 24.34 -5.64 7.55
CA LEU A 421 23.89 -6.02 8.89
C LEU A 421 23.94 -7.53 9.12
N THR A 422 23.67 -8.35 8.11
CA THR A 422 23.86 -9.81 8.22
C THR A 422 25.34 -10.16 8.44
N ALA A 423 26.25 -9.55 7.68
CA ALA A 423 27.67 -9.73 7.88
C ALA A 423 28.13 -9.25 9.27
N GLY A 424 27.62 -8.09 9.72
CA GLY A 424 27.92 -7.57 11.05
C GLY A 424 27.40 -8.47 12.18
N ARG A 425 26.21 -9.06 12.02
CA ARG A 425 25.66 -10.03 12.98
C ARG A 425 26.54 -11.28 13.13
N VAL A 426 26.95 -11.87 12.01
CA VAL A 426 27.86 -13.02 12.01
C VAL A 426 29.18 -12.68 12.74
N LEU A 427 29.73 -11.48 12.51
CA LEU A 427 30.94 -11.03 13.22
C LEU A 427 30.67 -10.84 14.72
N CYS A 428 29.51 -10.32 15.10
CA CYS A 428 29.12 -10.15 16.50
C CYS A 428 29.03 -11.51 17.24
N GLU A 429 28.43 -12.51 16.60
CA GLU A 429 28.35 -13.88 17.10
C GLU A 429 29.75 -14.51 17.29
N GLN A 430 30.66 -14.29 16.33
CA GLN A 430 32.02 -14.82 16.38
C GLN A 430 32.92 -14.14 17.43
N GLN A 431 32.75 -12.83 17.64
CA GLN A 431 33.61 -12.02 18.50
C GLN A 431 33.03 -11.82 19.91
N GLY A 432 31.78 -12.21 20.12
CA GLY A 432 31.01 -11.98 21.33
C GLY A 432 30.42 -10.58 21.44
N GLY A 433 29.43 -10.41 22.30
CA GLY A 433 28.63 -9.18 22.45
C GLY A 433 29.45 -7.89 22.75
N GLY A 434 30.67 -8.01 23.25
CA GLY A 434 31.55 -6.86 23.49
C GLY A 434 32.01 -6.13 22.23
N ALA A 435 31.96 -6.77 21.05
CA ALA A 435 32.31 -6.16 19.77
C ALA A 435 31.17 -5.31 19.16
N ARG A 436 29.94 -5.44 19.66
CA ARG A 436 28.72 -4.85 19.07
C ARG A 436 28.85 -3.34 18.81
N GLU A 437 29.33 -2.56 19.78
CA GLU A 437 29.47 -1.11 19.64
C GLU A 437 30.36 -0.72 18.43
N GLY A 438 31.48 -1.40 18.25
CA GLY A 438 32.35 -1.17 17.10
C GLY A 438 31.71 -1.60 15.77
N LEU A 439 30.95 -2.69 15.80
CA LEU A 439 30.30 -3.26 14.62
C LEU A 439 29.13 -2.38 14.13
N ILE A 440 28.40 -1.69 15.02
CA ILE A 440 27.34 -0.73 14.64
C ILE A 440 27.90 0.30 13.64
N TRP A 441 29.05 0.87 13.94
CA TRP A 441 29.64 1.92 13.12
C TRP A 441 30.41 1.39 11.91
N SER A 442 31.13 0.28 12.07
CA SER A 442 31.86 -0.31 10.96
C SER A 442 30.93 -0.87 9.86
N THR A 443 29.75 -1.38 10.23
CA THR A 443 28.74 -1.81 9.24
C THR A 443 28.13 -0.60 8.52
N LEU A 444 27.89 0.53 9.21
CA LEU A 444 27.48 1.77 8.56
C LEU A 444 28.54 2.30 7.59
N ASP A 445 29.79 2.38 8.03
CA ASP A 445 30.88 2.86 7.19
C ASP A 445 31.07 1.97 5.94
N GLN A 446 30.83 0.68 6.06
CA GLN A 446 30.87 -0.25 4.93
C GLN A 446 29.66 -0.08 4.02
N PHE A 447 28.47 0.10 4.60
CA PHE A 447 27.25 0.39 3.86
C PHE A 447 27.39 1.67 3.03
N GLU A 448 27.84 2.78 3.64
CA GLU A 448 28.07 4.04 2.95
C GLU A 448 29.05 3.85 1.78
N LYS A 449 30.22 3.22 2.02
CA LYS A 449 31.22 2.97 0.96
C LYS A 449 30.69 2.15 -0.20
N THR A 450 29.82 1.19 0.06
CA THR A 450 29.29 0.27 -0.95
C THR A 450 28.15 0.90 -1.71
N TYR A 451 27.33 1.70 -1.03
CA TYR A 451 26.16 2.34 -1.62
C TYR A 451 26.51 3.54 -2.51
N VAL A 452 27.54 4.31 -2.15
CA VAL A 452 28.00 5.51 -2.89
C VAL A 452 28.78 5.15 -4.16
N ARG A 453 29.22 3.92 -4.31
CA ARG A 453 29.93 3.43 -5.53
C ARG A 453 28.96 2.94 -6.61
#